data_8c47803775b64383b2b3f1ad9936bc9b
#
_entry.id   8c47803775b64383b2b3f1ad9936bc9b
#
_cell.length_a   1.000
_cell.length_b   1.000
_cell.length_c   1.000
_cell.angle_alpha   90.00
_cell.angle_beta   90.00
_cell.angle_gamma   90.00
#
_symmetry.space_group_name_H-M   'P 1'
#
loop_
_entity.id
_entity.type
_entity.pdbx_description
1 polymer ?
#
loop_
_entity_poly.entity_id
_entity_poly.type
_entity_poly.pdbx_seq_one_letter_code
_entity_poly.pdbx_strand_id
1 'polypeptide(L)'
;MRRLWDGVLHAVVLLLAAWVMALAFPRTDWSLTPWAALVPLLALATIRSPRTAFLWGWASGTLFFAVLLRWLQFTFQVYSAIPWPLMYGPVLLLAAYCGVWTGAVAWAVSWLTARRSAALALALAPFLWVAAEWLRGHLFGGFPWGTLGYSQYLRVRVIQIAELAGVHGVSFVLVAVNAALAGCVVLRWRQALAGVGATAVLLAGTLAFGSVRLAEAPPATAAPITIVQPSIEQPLKWEPRHTQETLGIYFALLRRVADEHPALVVWPETAAPTILRNDPALVERFRAAAANVGAPMLLGSIDVVNGRFRNTAFLITEAGIVGRYDKIQLVPFGEFVPLSRVLGFVRSWAQFIAELEAGSRAVVFNGPPAPFGVVICYEGIFPDLFREFVRDGAVLMVNMTNDAWFGRTSGPEQHLAMYPFRAVEHRVSIVRAANTGVSAFITPTGVIVRRLHLFERGVMTESVPLRARRTLFTRLGDWLGLLSLAVTTAAVAGTWRRVEPAAVGSV
;
A
#
# COMPACT_ATOMS: atom_id res chain seq x y z
N MET A 1 -29.05 -10.32 33.39
CA MET A 1 -29.12 -8.97 32.82
C MET A 1 -27.74 -8.24 32.80
N ARG A 2 -27.05 -7.99 33.93
CA ARG A 2 -25.73 -7.29 33.92
C ARG A 2 -24.72 -7.88 32.96
N ARG A 3 -24.49 -9.20 32.91
CA ARG A 3 -23.52 -9.83 31.96
C ARG A 3 -23.86 -9.63 30.48
N LEU A 4 -25.16 -9.54 30.15
CA LEU A 4 -25.61 -9.26 28.79
C LEU A 4 -25.31 -7.78 28.40
N TRP A 5 -25.62 -6.85 29.30
CA TRP A 5 -25.33 -5.43 29.11
C TRP A 5 -23.83 -5.15 29.01
N ASP A 6 -22.99 -5.83 29.82
CA ASP A 6 -21.54 -5.72 29.73
C ASP A 6 -21.03 -6.24 28.36
N GLY A 7 -21.62 -7.33 27.84
CA GLY A 7 -21.29 -7.86 26.51
C GLY A 7 -21.65 -6.91 25.38
N VAL A 8 -22.84 -6.33 25.44
CA VAL A 8 -23.33 -5.35 24.45
C VAL A 8 -22.45 -4.09 24.45
N LEU A 9 -22.13 -3.55 25.63
CA LEU A 9 -21.28 -2.38 25.76
C LEU A 9 -19.89 -2.60 25.14
N HIS A 10 -19.25 -3.74 25.45
CA HIS A 10 -17.96 -4.10 24.86
C HIS A 10 -18.04 -4.22 23.33
N ALA A 11 -19.12 -4.81 22.81
CA ALA A 11 -19.36 -4.91 21.37
C ALA A 11 -19.43 -3.53 20.73
N VAL A 12 -20.27 -2.64 21.28
CA VAL A 12 -20.45 -1.29 20.75
C VAL A 12 -19.14 -0.51 20.78
N VAL A 13 -18.38 -0.55 21.88
CA VAL A 13 -17.10 0.17 22.00
C VAL A 13 -16.08 -0.35 21.00
N LEU A 14 -15.94 -1.67 20.84
CA LEU A 14 -14.99 -2.26 19.89
C LEU A 14 -15.34 -1.97 18.44
N LEU A 15 -16.60 -2.13 18.08
CA LEU A 15 -17.04 -1.87 16.70
C LEU A 15 -16.96 -0.38 16.36
N LEU A 16 -17.29 0.50 17.30
CA LEU A 16 -17.13 1.94 17.13
C LEU A 16 -15.65 2.32 16.96
N ALA A 17 -14.75 1.75 17.79
CA ALA A 17 -13.32 1.99 17.68
C ALA A 17 -12.75 1.51 16.33
N ALA A 18 -13.20 0.35 15.84
CA ALA A 18 -12.82 -0.17 14.53
C ALA A 18 -13.31 0.73 13.38
N TRP A 19 -14.55 1.21 13.46
CA TRP A 19 -15.10 2.15 12.49
C TRP A 19 -14.34 3.48 12.49
N VAL A 20 -14.09 4.05 13.67
CA VAL A 20 -13.32 5.30 13.84
C VAL A 20 -11.87 5.13 13.32
N MET A 21 -11.25 3.96 13.53
CA MET A 21 -9.93 3.67 12.98
C MET A 21 -9.92 3.69 11.44
N ALA A 22 -10.99 3.24 10.78
CA ALA A 22 -11.08 3.29 9.32
C ALA A 22 -11.14 4.73 8.79
N LEU A 23 -11.66 5.68 9.57
CA LEU A 23 -11.69 7.10 9.22
C LEU A 23 -10.29 7.76 9.23
N ALA A 24 -9.27 7.09 9.73
CA ALA A 24 -7.89 7.56 9.66
C ALA A 24 -7.29 7.50 8.25
N PHE A 25 -7.91 6.77 7.36
CA PHE A 25 -7.48 6.60 5.98
C PHE A 25 -8.22 7.57 5.03
N PRO A 26 -7.69 7.82 3.82
CA PRO A 26 -8.39 8.68 2.85
C PRO A 26 -9.81 8.16 2.52
N ARG A 27 -10.77 9.06 2.40
CA ARG A 27 -10.67 10.54 2.27
C ARG A 27 -10.87 11.31 3.58
N THR A 28 -11.11 10.63 4.68
CA THR A 28 -11.47 11.30 5.95
C THR A 28 -10.23 11.84 6.64
N ASP A 29 -9.11 11.08 6.59
CA ASP A 29 -7.77 11.47 7.08
C ASP A 29 -7.72 11.88 8.57
N TRP A 30 -8.56 11.24 9.41
CA TRP A 30 -8.55 11.45 10.87
C TRP A 30 -7.32 10.77 11.50
N SER A 31 -6.13 11.21 11.11
CA SER A 31 -4.84 10.58 11.44
C SER A 31 -4.51 10.50 12.94
N LEU A 32 -5.28 11.14 13.82
CA LEU A 32 -5.12 11.02 15.27
C LEU A 32 -5.84 9.79 15.85
N THR A 33 -6.85 9.26 15.17
CA THR A 33 -7.64 8.13 15.71
C THR A 33 -6.85 6.84 15.92
N PRO A 34 -5.88 6.45 15.05
CA PRO A 34 -5.09 5.24 15.26
C PRO A 34 -4.20 5.25 16.50
N TRP A 35 -3.96 6.42 17.08
CA TRP A 35 -3.14 6.54 18.29
C TRP A 35 -3.84 6.02 19.54
N ALA A 36 -5.19 5.81 19.49
CA ALA A 36 -5.97 5.32 20.63
C ALA A 36 -7.03 4.25 20.25
N ALA A 37 -7.31 4.05 18.96
CA ALA A 37 -8.41 3.17 18.52
C ALA A 37 -8.24 1.69 18.87
N LEU A 38 -7.00 1.22 19.11
CA LEU A 38 -6.74 -0.16 19.54
C LEU A 38 -6.80 -0.35 21.05
N VAL A 39 -6.90 0.71 21.86
CA VAL A 39 -6.95 0.63 23.32
C VAL A 39 -8.07 -0.30 23.82
N PRO A 40 -9.32 -0.18 23.35
CA PRO A 40 -10.39 -1.07 23.82
C PRO A 40 -10.13 -2.55 23.51
N LEU A 41 -9.59 -2.85 22.33
CA LEU A 41 -9.27 -4.22 21.92
C LEU A 41 -8.16 -4.82 22.78
N LEU A 42 -7.06 -4.08 22.96
CA LEU A 42 -5.92 -4.53 23.77
C LEU A 42 -6.29 -4.71 25.23
N ALA A 43 -7.04 -3.77 25.81
CA ALA A 43 -7.54 -3.88 27.19
C ALA A 43 -8.47 -5.10 27.35
N LEU A 44 -9.43 -5.28 26.44
CA LEU A 44 -10.34 -6.42 26.46
C LEU A 44 -9.59 -7.75 26.33
N ALA A 45 -8.59 -7.82 25.47
CA ALA A 45 -7.79 -9.04 25.27
C ALA A 45 -7.06 -9.49 26.56
N THR A 46 -6.71 -8.56 27.46
CA THR A 46 -6.07 -8.92 28.74
C THR A 46 -7.02 -9.54 29.75
N ILE A 47 -8.33 -9.37 29.63
CA ILE A 47 -9.33 -9.83 30.63
C ILE A 47 -10.26 -10.92 30.09
N ARG A 48 -10.18 -11.29 28.84
CA ARG A 48 -11.00 -12.33 28.20
C ARG A 48 -10.19 -13.59 27.90
N SER A 49 -10.87 -14.70 27.70
CA SER A 49 -10.23 -15.94 27.26
C SER A 49 -9.67 -15.78 25.81
N PRO A 50 -8.65 -16.54 25.42
CA PRO A 50 -8.05 -16.43 24.09
C PRO A 50 -9.05 -16.61 22.94
N ARG A 51 -9.99 -17.55 23.07
CA ARG A 51 -11.05 -17.76 22.08
C ARG A 51 -11.96 -16.54 21.96
N THR A 52 -12.39 -15.98 23.08
CA THR A 52 -13.25 -14.79 23.08
C THR A 52 -12.52 -13.57 22.57
N ALA A 53 -11.27 -13.38 22.93
CA ALA A 53 -10.42 -12.29 22.43
C ALA A 53 -10.23 -12.38 20.90
N PHE A 54 -9.98 -13.59 20.37
CA PHE A 54 -9.91 -13.83 18.93
C PHE A 54 -11.20 -13.39 18.22
N LEU A 55 -12.35 -13.84 18.69
CA LEU A 55 -13.63 -13.53 18.04
C LEU A 55 -13.93 -12.02 18.02
N TRP A 56 -13.65 -11.32 19.13
CA TRP A 56 -13.80 -9.86 19.17
C TRP A 56 -12.78 -9.14 18.29
N GLY A 57 -11.54 -9.58 18.27
CA GLY A 57 -10.52 -9.04 17.39
C GLY A 57 -10.86 -9.29 15.93
N TRP A 58 -11.34 -10.48 15.59
CA TRP A 58 -11.79 -10.82 14.25
C TRP A 58 -12.99 -9.98 13.80
N ALA A 59 -14.01 -9.83 14.64
CA ALA A 59 -15.17 -9.00 14.33
C ALA A 59 -14.79 -7.52 14.13
N SER A 60 -13.95 -6.96 15.02
CA SER A 60 -13.44 -5.58 14.92
C SER A 60 -12.61 -5.39 13.67
N GLY A 61 -11.67 -6.30 13.39
CA GLY A 61 -10.85 -6.25 12.19
C GLY A 61 -11.68 -6.40 10.91
N THR A 62 -12.67 -7.30 10.91
CA THR A 62 -13.59 -7.47 9.77
C THR A 62 -14.36 -6.18 9.50
N LEU A 63 -14.90 -5.53 10.53
CA LEU A 63 -15.59 -4.25 10.37
C LEU A 63 -14.66 -3.16 9.85
N PHE A 64 -13.45 -3.05 10.44
CA PHE A 64 -12.44 -2.09 9.97
C PHE A 64 -12.17 -2.25 8.48
N PHE A 65 -11.88 -3.49 8.03
CA PHE A 65 -11.59 -3.74 6.62
C PHE A 65 -12.82 -3.64 5.71
N ALA A 66 -14.02 -3.99 6.19
CA ALA A 66 -15.26 -3.80 5.43
C ALA A 66 -15.53 -2.32 5.14
N VAL A 67 -15.28 -1.45 6.11
CA VAL A 67 -15.39 0.01 5.93
C VAL A 67 -14.27 0.55 5.04
N LEU A 68 -13.03 0.15 5.28
CA LEU A 68 -11.84 0.60 4.55
C LEU A 68 -11.90 0.21 3.07
N LEU A 69 -12.30 -1.03 2.78
CA LEU A 69 -12.35 -1.60 1.43
C LEU A 69 -13.69 -1.40 0.72
N ARG A 70 -14.60 -0.59 1.28
CA ARG A 70 -15.91 -0.32 0.67
C ARG A 70 -15.83 0.14 -0.78
N TRP A 71 -14.74 0.76 -1.17
CA TRP A 71 -14.51 1.19 -2.55
C TRP A 71 -14.49 0.03 -3.57
N LEU A 72 -14.14 -1.20 -3.16
CA LEU A 72 -14.20 -2.39 -4.03
C LEU A 72 -15.63 -2.71 -4.50
N GLN A 73 -16.67 -2.26 -3.78
CA GLN A 73 -18.06 -2.43 -4.22
C GLN A 73 -18.30 -1.79 -5.58
N PHE A 74 -17.71 -0.60 -5.81
CA PHE A 74 -17.80 0.06 -7.12
C PHE A 74 -17.20 -0.83 -8.22
N THR A 75 -16.02 -1.40 -7.98
CA THR A 75 -15.34 -2.28 -8.95
C THR A 75 -16.22 -3.49 -9.29
N PHE A 76 -16.78 -4.15 -8.29
CA PHE A 76 -17.67 -5.30 -8.55
C PHE A 76 -19.00 -4.89 -9.20
N GLN A 77 -19.57 -3.77 -8.81
CA GLN A 77 -20.83 -3.28 -9.38
C GLN A 77 -20.70 -2.92 -10.85
N VAL A 78 -19.59 -2.30 -11.24
CA VAL A 78 -19.40 -1.77 -12.60
C VAL A 78 -18.78 -2.80 -13.53
N TYR A 79 -17.87 -3.62 -13.00
CA TYR A 79 -17.03 -4.49 -13.84
C TYR A 79 -17.24 -5.99 -13.60
N SER A 80 -18.25 -6.42 -12.85
CA SER A 80 -18.56 -7.84 -12.71
C SER A 80 -20.00 -8.16 -13.07
N ALA A 81 -20.25 -9.42 -13.44
CA ALA A 81 -21.60 -9.95 -13.65
C ALA A 81 -22.23 -10.51 -12.37
N ILE A 82 -21.65 -10.23 -11.19
CA ILE A 82 -22.19 -10.68 -9.90
C ILE A 82 -23.47 -9.93 -9.58
N PRO A 83 -24.62 -10.62 -9.43
CA PRO A 83 -25.89 -9.95 -9.15
C PRO A 83 -25.91 -9.32 -7.75
N TRP A 84 -26.63 -8.20 -7.63
CA TRP A 84 -26.96 -7.63 -6.33
C TRP A 84 -27.88 -8.56 -5.54
N PRO A 85 -27.66 -8.83 -4.23
CA PRO A 85 -26.62 -8.23 -3.35
C PRO A 85 -25.33 -9.06 -3.22
N LEU A 86 -25.15 -10.14 -4.00
CA LEU A 86 -23.99 -11.04 -3.89
C LEU A 86 -22.64 -10.36 -4.17
N MET A 87 -22.64 -9.22 -4.85
CA MET A 87 -21.43 -8.41 -5.11
C MET A 87 -20.72 -7.92 -3.82
N TYR A 88 -21.41 -7.90 -2.67
CA TYR A 88 -20.80 -7.59 -1.37
C TYR A 88 -20.00 -8.77 -0.80
N GLY A 89 -20.29 -9.99 -1.26
CA GLY A 89 -19.67 -11.23 -0.78
C GLY A 89 -18.13 -11.20 -0.85
N PRO A 90 -17.52 -10.93 -2.02
CA PRO A 90 -16.07 -10.87 -2.16
C PRO A 90 -15.43 -9.83 -1.22
N VAL A 91 -16.03 -8.65 -1.05
CA VAL A 91 -15.53 -7.61 -0.14
C VAL A 91 -15.58 -8.06 1.32
N LEU A 92 -16.69 -8.67 1.73
CA LEU A 92 -16.84 -9.19 3.10
C LEU A 92 -15.91 -10.38 3.38
N LEU A 93 -15.70 -11.26 2.39
CA LEU A 93 -14.75 -12.37 2.51
C LEU A 93 -13.31 -11.85 2.66
N LEU A 94 -12.91 -10.87 1.86
CA LEU A 94 -11.60 -10.23 1.99
C LEU A 94 -11.46 -9.51 3.33
N ALA A 95 -12.48 -8.78 3.77
CA ALA A 95 -12.49 -8.12 5.07
C ALA A 95 -12.41 -9.12 6.22
N ALA A 96 -13.14 -10.25 6.14
CA ALA A 96 -13.09 -11.32 7.14
C ALA A 96 -11.71 -12.00 7.18
N TYR A 97 -11.09 -12.26 6.02
CA TYR A 97 -9.72 -12.75 5.94
C TYR A 97 -8.73 -11.77 6.61
N CYS A 98 -8.81 -10.48 6.26
CA CYS A 98 -7.97 -9.46 6.89
C CYS A 98 -8.23 -9.35 8.40
N GLY A 99 -9.47 -9.50 8.83
CA GLY A 99 -9.86 -9.50 10.25
C GLY A 99 -9.24 -10.63 11.07
N VAL A 100 -8.94 -11.80 10.46
CA VAL A 100 -8.27 -12.94 11.12
C VAL A 100 -6.97 -12.50 11.79
N TRP A 101 -6.22 -11.62 11.15
CA TRP A 101 -4.93 -11.13 11.67
C TRP A 101 -5.10 -10.28 12.92
N THR A 102 -6.13 -9.42 12.96
CA THR A 102 -6.49 -8.66 14.17
C THR A 102 -6.97 -9.60 15.28
N GLY A 103 -7.74 -10.64 14.92
CA GLY A 103 -8.14 -11.70 15.85
C GLY A 103 -6.94 -12.46 16.42
N ALA A 104 -5.96 -12.79 15.59
CA ALA A 104 -4.74 -13.49 16.01
C ALA A 104 -3.92 -12.65 17.01
N VAL A 105 -3.80 -11.33 16.80
CA VAL A 105 -3.15 -10.42 17.76
C VAL A 105 -3.90 -10.43 19.10
N ALA A 106 -5.22 -10.26 19.10
CA ALA A 106 -6.02 -10.26 20.31
C ALA A 106 -5.94 -11.61 21.04
N TRP A 107 -5.95 -12.72 20.31
CA TRP A 107 -5.71 -14.06 20.85
C TRP A 107 -4.34 -14.16 21.52
N ALA A 108 -3.28 -13.71 20.85
CA ALA A 108 -1.91 -13.79 21.38
C ALA A 108 -1.72 -12.93 22.64
N VAL A 109 -2.29 -11.71 22.68
CA VAL A 109 -2.30 -10.87 23.87
C VAL A 109 -2.99 -11.57 25.03
N SER A 110 -4.17 -12.15 24.80
CA SER A 110 -4.91 -12.91 25.83
C SER A 110 -4.15 -14.15 26.30
N TRP A 111 -3.59 -14.92 25.35
CA TRP A 111 -2.79 -16.10 25.62
C TRP A 111 -1.57 -15.81 26.51
N LEU A 112 -0.81 -14.77 26.16
CA LEU A 112 0.36 -14.33 26.91
C LEU A 112 -0.03 -13.78 28.29
N THR A 113 -1.14 -13.07 28.40
CA THR A 113 -1.68 -12.58 29.67
C THR A 113 -1.98 -13.74 30.60
N ALA A 114 -2.68 -14.76 30.12
CA ALA A 114 -3.06 -15.94 30.94
C ALA A 114 -1.84 -16.78 31.34
N ARG A 115 -0.78 -16.82 30.53
CA ARG A 115 0.40 -17.68 30.78
C ARG A 115 1.57 -16.95 31.45
N ARG A 116 1.59 -15.64 31.41
CA ARG A 116 2.68 -14.79 31.95
C ARG A 116 2.13 -13.59 32.72
N SER A 117 1.79 -12.53 32.04
CA SER A 117 1.20 -11.33 32.65
C SER A 117 0.65 -10.39 31.58
N ALA A 118 -0.33 -9.55 31.94
CA ALA A 118 -0.84 -8.49 31.09
C ALA A 118 0.24 -7.46 30.72
N ALA A 119 1.18 -7.16 31.64
CA ALA A 119 2.28 -6.23 31.38
C ALA A 119 3.18 -6.73 30.25
N LEU A 120 3.59 -8.00 30.26
CA LEU A 120 4.40 -8.58 29.19
C LEU A 120 3.62 -8.66 27.88
N ALA A 121 2.34 -9.06 27.92
CA ALA A 121 1.50 -9.15 26.73
C ALA A 121 1.34 -7.79 26.04
N LEU A 122 1.10 -6.72 26.80
CA LEU A 122 1.02 -5.36 26.27
C LEU A 122 2.37 -4.84 25.78
N ALA A 123 3.47 -5.14 26.46
CA ALA A 123 4.81 -4.78 26.00
C ALA A 123 5.18 -5.46 24.66
N LEU A 124 4.66 -6.66 24.41
CA LEU A 124 4.86 -7.41 23.17
C LEU A 124 3.84 -7.07 22.07
N ALA A 125 2.73 -6.37 22.39
CA ALA A 125 1.67 -6.08 21.45
C ALA A 125 2.15 -5.40 20.14
N PRO A 126 3.14 -4.47 20.13
CA PRO A 126 3.69 -3.91 18.90
C PRO A 126 4.31 -4.98 17.98
N PHE A 127 5.05 -5.94 18.54
CA PHE A 127 5.63 -7.04 17.77
C PHE A 127 4.55 -8.00 17.24
N LEU A 128 3.56 -8.33 18.07
CA LEU A 128 2.42 -9.18 17.66
C LEU A 128 1.67 -8.55 16.47
N TRP A 129 1.44 -7.24 16.52
CA TRP A 129 0.75 -6.51 15.47
C TRP A 129 1.56 -6.48 14.16
N VAL A 130 2.83 -6.08 14.25
CA VAL A 130 3.72 -6.01 13.08
C VAL A 130 3.91 -7.40 12.45
N ALA A 131 4.05 -8.46 13.25
CA ALA A 131 4.11 -9.83 12.74
C ALA A 131 2.84 -10.20 11.96
N ALA A 132 1.66 -9.83 12.46
CA ALA A 132 0.39 -10.06 11.79
C ALA A 132 0.25 -9.25 10.49
N GLU A 133 0.64 -7.98 10.47
CA GLU A 133 0.67 -7.16 9.26
C GLU A 133 1.65 -7.71 8.23
N TRP A 134 2.83 -8.13 8.67
CA TRP A 134 3.85 -8.72 7.80
C TRP A 134 3.35 -10.01 7.15
N LEU A 135 2.78 -10.92 7.92
CA LEU A 135 2.19 -12.16 7.40
C LEU A 135 1.07 -11.88 6.40
N ARG A 136 0.16 -10.94 6.69
CA ARG A 136 -0.90 -10.53 5.78
C ARG A 136 -0.34 -9.92 4.49
N GLY A 137 0.76 -9.21 4.57
CA GLY A 137 1.45 -8.60 3.43
C GLY A 137 2.21 -9.58 2.53
N HIS A 138 2.45 -10.84 2.99
CA HIS A 138 3.26 -11.83 2.25
C HIS A 138 2.51 -13.12 1.92
N LEU A 139 1.61 -13.59 2.80
CA LEU A 139 0.90 -14.84 2.57
C LEU A 139 -0.17 -14.70 1.46
N PHE A 140 -0.33 -15.76 0.67
CA PHE A 140 -1.32 -15.85 -0.42
C PHE A 140 -1.18 -14.74 -1.48
N GLY A 141 0.05 -14.35 -1.78
CA GLY A 141 0.36 -13.26 -2.72
C GLY A 141 0.42 -11.87 -2.08
N GLY A 142 0.10 -11.78 -0.80
CA GLY A 142 0.20 -10.56 0.00
C GLY A 142 -0.94 -9.56 -0.23
N PHE A 143 -1.46 -9.00 0.87
CA PHE A 143 -2.40 -7.88 0.82
C PHE A 143 -2.03 -6.84 1.88
N PRO A 144 -1.05 -5.96 1.61
CA PRO A 144 -0.57 -4.95 2.55
C PRO A 144 -1.51 -3.74 2.70
N TRP A 145 -2.65 -3.72 2.00
CA TRP A 145 -3.64 -2.64 2.09
C TRP A 145 -4.16 -2.50 3.52
N GLY A 146 -4.29 -1.28 4.02
CA GLY A 146 -4.78 -1.04 5.39
C GLY A 146 -3.76 -1.36 6.48
N THR A 147 -2.45 -1.48 6.18
CA THR A 147 -1.39 -1.45 7.20
C THR A 147 -1.48 -0.17 8.00
N LEU A 148 -1.48 -0.28 9.33
CA LEU A 148 -1.85 0.81 10.24
C LEU A 148 -0.99 2.05 10.05
N GLY A 149 0.29 1.87 9.77
CA GLY A 149 1.22 2.96 9.49
C GLY A 149 0.78 3.89 8.37
N TYR A 150 0.12 3.37 7.32
CA TYR A 150 -0.34 4.21 6.20
C TYR A 150 -1.34 5.29 6.60
N SER A 151 -2.04 5.14 7.73
CA SER A 151 -2.90 6.18 8.30
C SER A 151 -2.17 7.48 8.63
N GLN A 152 -0.83 7.45 8.67
CA GLN A 152 0.02 8.59 9.04
C GLN A 152 0.68 9.26 7.83
N TYR A 153 0.28 8.96 6.59
CA TYR A 153 0.96 9.42 5.39
C TYR A 153 1.09 10.96 5.28
N LEU A 154 0.17 11.71 5.86
CA LEU A 154 0.21 13.18 5.96
C LEU A 154 1.05 13.68 7.17
N ARG A 155 1.42 12.82 8.09
CA ARG A 155 2.22 13.17 9.27
C ARG A 155 3.71 13.02 8.95
N VAL A 156 4.19 13.89 8.06
CA VAL A 156 5.51 13.78 7.43
C VAL A 156 6.64 13.56 8.45
N ARG A 157 6.56 14.20 9.63
CA ARG A 157 7.54 14.00 10.70
C ARG A 157 7.52 12.58 11.28
N VAL A 158 6.35 11.99 11.43
CA VAL A 158 6.20 10.63 11.99
C VAL A 158 6.70 9.59 11.02
N ILE A 159 6.36 9.72 9.73
CA ILE A 159 6.71 8.72 8.72
C ILE A 159 8.20 8.63 8.40
N GLN A 160 9.02 9.60 8.84
CA GLN A 160 10.48 9.56 8.58
C GLN A 160 11.14 8.30 9.14
N ILE A 161 10.59 7.69 10.21
CA ILE A 161 11.12 6.45 10.78
C ILE A 161 11.02 5.27 9.79
N ALA A 162 10.21 5.38 8.73
CA ALA A 162 10.15 4.38 7.68
C ALA A 162 11.49 4.21 6.92
N GLU A 163 12.39 5.19 6.95
CA GLU A 163 13.76 5.05 6.47
C GLU A 163 14.52 3.93 7.20
N LEU A 164 14.15 3.65 8.45
CA LEU A 164 14.81 2.64 9.29
C LEU A 164 14.09 1.28 9.20
N ALA A 165 12.75 1.27 9.28
CA ALA A 165 11.98 0.05 9.51
C ALA A 165 10.71 -0.07 8.65
N GLY A 166 10.64 0.68 7.55
CA GLY A 166 9.48 0.67 6.65
C GLY A 166 8.21 1.18 7.32
N VAL A 167 7.09 0.97 6.66
CA VAL A 167 5.76 1.30 7.19
C VAL A 167 5.49 0.61 8.53
N HIS A 168 6.05 -0.59 8.74
CA HIS A 168 5.91 -1.36 9.97
C HIS A 168 6.55 -0.65 11.17
N GLY A 169 7.58 0.19 10.98
CA GLY A 169 8.11 1.04 12.04
C GLY A 169 7.07 2.02 12.58
N VAL A 170 6.26 2.61 11.70
CA VAL A 170 5.17 3.51 12.10
C VAL A 170 4.03 2.74 12.77
N SER A 171 3.64 1.57 12.24
CA SER A 171 2.67 0.68 12.90
C SER A 171 3.12 0.31 14.31
N PHE A 172 4.41 -0.03 14.48
CA PHE A 172 4.99 -0.36 15.78
C PHE A 172 4.82 0.77 16.80
N VAL A 173 5.15 2.01 16.42
CA VAL A 173 5.00 3.19 17.30
C VAL A 173 3.53 3.42 17.67
N LEU A 174 2.63 3.34 16.71
CA LEU A 174 1.19 3.50 16.96
C LEU A 174 0.66 2.45 17.96
N VAL A 175 1.03 1.19 17.77
CA VAL A 175 0.60 0.10 18.67
C VAL A 175 1.26 0.21 20.03
N ALA A 176 2.52 0.67 20.12
CA ALA A 176 3.17 0.92 21.42
C ALA A 176 2.41 1.97 22.24
N VAL A 177 1.96 3.07 21.59
CA VAL A 177 1.13 4.07 22.27
C VAL A 177 -0.21 3.47 22.73
N ASN A 178 -0.90 2.72 21.88
CA ASN A 178 -2.14 2.05 22.25
C ASN A 178 -1.94 1.06 23.41
N ALA A 179 -0.85 0.30 23.41
CA ALA A 179 -0.52 -0.65 24.46
C ALA A 179 -0.23 0.06 25.81
N ALA A 180 0.48 1.18 25.77
CA ALA A 180 0.74 2.00 26.96
C ALA A 180 -0.58 2.58 27.54
N LEU A 181 -1.45 3.11 26.67
CA LEU A 181 -2.76 3.63 27.09
C LEU A 181 -3.66 2.50 27.62
N ALA A 182 -3.68 1.33 27.00
CA ALA A 182 -4.38 0.15 27.52
C ALA A 182 -3.80 -0.28 28.89
N GLY A 183 -2.49 -0.19 29.04
CA GLY A 183 -1.79 -0.44 30.31
C GLY A 183 -2.26 0.47 31.43
N CYS A 184 -2.56 1.74 31.15
CA CYS A 184 -3.12 2.67 32.16
C CYS A 184 -4.51 2.21 32.68
N VAL A 185 -5.23 1.44 31.88
CA VAL A 185 -6.56 0.93 32.24
C VAL A 185 -6.48 -0.38 33.05
N VAL A 186 -5.51 -1.28 32.71
CA VAL A 186 -5.54 -2.66 33.20
C VAL A 186 -4.37 -3.03 34.12
N LEU A 187 -3.30 -2.23 34.17
CA LEU A 187 -2.10 -2.55 34.96
C LEU A 187 -2.04 -1.75 36.27
N ARG A 188 -1.17 -2.22 37.19
CA ARG A 188 -0.81 -1.44 38.39
C ARG A 188 -0.06 -0.17 37.97
N TRP A 189 -0.24 0.94 38.67
CA TRP A 189 0.27 2.24 38.32
C TRP A 189 1.78 2.28 37.99
N ARG A 190 2.63 1.52 38.72
CA ARG A 190 4.07 1.46 38.46
C ARG A 190 4.39 0.84 37.09
N GLN A 191 3.67 -0.23 36.71
CA GLN A 191 3.83 -0.90 35.42
C GLN A 191 3.30 -0.02 34.28
N ALA A 192 2.14 0.61 34.50
CA ALA A 192 1.57 1.57 33.54
C ALA A 192 2.53 2.74 33.30
N LEU A 193 3.09 3.33 34.37
CA LEU A 193 4.04 4.43 34.26
C LEU A 193 5.33 4.03 33.52
N ALA A 194 5.86 2.82 33.76
CA ALA A 194 7.00 2.30 33.00
C ALA A 194 6.69 2.14 31.51
N GLY A 195 5.50 1.62 31.16
CA GLY A 195 5.04 1.51 29.78
C GLY A 195 4.88 2.87 29.10
N VAL A 196 4.25 3.82 29.78
CA VAL A 196 4.12 5.20 29.28
C VAL A 196 5.47 5.86 29.09
N GLY A 197 6.40 5.72 30.05
CA GLY A 197 7.74 6.28 29.97
C GLY A 197 8.52 5.72 28.78
N ALA A 198 8.53 4.40 28.60
CA ALA A 198 9.21 3.75 27.47
C ALA A 198 8.62 4.21 26.12
N THR A 199 7.30 4.30 26.04
CA THR A 199 6.59 4.75 24.82
C THR A 199 6.84 6.24 24.54
N ALA A 200 6.89 7.07 25.57
CA ALA A 200 7.22 8.48 25.45
C ALA A 200 8.63 8.69 24.89
N VAL A 201 9.62 7.90 25.34
CA VAL A 201 10.98 7.91 24.78
C VAL A 201 10.99 7.48 23.32
N LEU A 202 10.26 6.40 22.97
CA LEU A 202 10.14 5.93 21.58
C LEU A 202 9.52 7.01 20.69
N LEU A 203 8.43 7.63 21.13
CA LEU A 203 7.74 8.68 20.37
C LEU A 203 8.61 9.94 20.23
N ALA A 204 9.27 10.37 21.31
CA ALA A 204 10.20 11.49 21.26
C ALA A 204 11.36 11.22 20.30
N GLY A 205 11.95 10.01 20.33
CA GLY A 205 12.98 9.58 19.39
C GLY A 205 12.48 9.59 17.94
N THR A 206 11.26 9.10 17.69
CA THR A 206 10.62 9.11 16.38
C THR A 206 10.46 10.54 15.85
N LEU A 207 9.94 11.45 16.68
CA LEU A 207 9.73 12.85 16.31
C LEU A 207 11.04 13.62 16.14
N ALA A 208 12.04 13.37 17.00
CA ALA A 208 13.38 13.96 16.90
C ALA A 208 14.07 13.51 15.60
N PHE A 209 14.08 12.21 15.31
CA PHE A 209 14.59 11.66 14.06
C PHE A 209 13.90 12.31 12.85
N GLY A 210 12.57 12.37 12.86
CA GLY A 210 11.81 13.01 11.79
C GLY A 210 12.15 14.48 11.60
N SER A 211 12.35 15.23 12.69
CA SER A 211 12.75 16.65 12.63
C SER A 211 14.13 16.82 12.00
N VAL A 212 15.10 16.00 12.39
CA VAL A 212 16.46 16.02 11.82
C VAL A 212 16.41 15.71 10.31
N ARG A 213 15.64 14.70 9.92
CA ARG A 213 15.51 14.31 8.50
C ARG A 213 14.84 15.37 7.63
N LEU A 214 13.86 16.08 8.16
CA LEU A 214 13.18 17.16 7.44
C LEU A 214 14.01 18.45 7.37
N ALA A 215 14.98 18.62 8.24
CA ALA A 215 15.91 19.76 8.22
C ALA A 215 17.09 19.55 7.23
N GLU A 216 17.28 18.33 6.70
CA GLU A 216 18.32 18.08 5.69
C GLU A 216 18.03 18.88 4.41
N ALA A 217 19.05 19.50 3.83
CA ALA A 217 18.93 20.20 2.57
C ALA A 217 18.47 19.26 1.44
N PRO A 218 17.59 19.73 0.53
CA PRO A 218 17.21 18.95 -0.62
C PRO A 218 18.43 18.64 -1.50
N PRO A 219 18.36 17.55 -2.31
CA PRO A 219 19.43 17.25 -3.26
C PRO A 219 19.68 18.41 -4.22
N ALA A 220 20.94 18.67 -4.54
CA ALA A 220 21.32 19.74 -5.47
C ALA A 220 20.92 19.42 -6.94
N THR A 221 20.84 18.13 -7.29
CA THR A 221 20.45 17.68 -8.63
C THR A 221 18.96 17.48 -8.70
N ALA A 222 18.30 18.12 -9.67
CA ALA A 222 16.90 17.95 -9.96
C ALA A 222 16.67 18.02 -11.49
N ALA A 223 15.56 17.47 -11.97
CA ALA A 223 15.20 17.54 -13.38
C ALA A 223 13.69 17.82 -13.55
N PRO A 224 13.31 18.60 -14.58
CA PRO A 224 11.91 18.83 -14.89
C PRO A 224 11.28 17.56 -15.47
N ILE A 225 10.25 17.03 -14.81
CA ILE A 225 9.52 15.86 -15.28
C ILE A 225 8.06 16.24 -15.47
N THR A 226 7.49 15.84 -16.60
CA THR A 226 6.08 16.10 -16.91
C THR A 226 5.26 14.83 -16.78
N ILE A 227 4.15 14.95 -16.08
CA ILE A 227 3.08 13.94 -16.03
C ILE A 227 1.96 14.35 -16.99
N VAL A 228 1.45 13.41 -17.74
CA VAL A 228 0.26 13.56 -18.58
C VAL A 228 -0.88 12.75 -17.98
N GLN A 229 -1.98 13.42 -17.59
CA GLN A 229 -3.20 12.78 -17.08
C GLN A 229 -4.32 12.98 -18.10
N PRO A 230 -4.64 11.97 -18.93
CA PRO A 230 -5.62 12.11 -20.01
C PRO A 230 -7.07 12.03 -19.53
N SER A 231 -7.31 11.42 -18.39
CA SER A 231 -8.64 11.24 -17.80
C SER A 231 -9.64 10.59 -18.76
N ILE A 232 -9.30 9.40 -19.25
CA ILE A 232 -10.14 8.62 -20.17
C ILE A 232 -10.87 7.54 -19.36
N GLU A 233 -12.17 7.47 -19.51
CA GLU A 233 -12.99 6.47 -18.84
C GLU A 233 -12.67 5.06 -19.36
N GLN A 234 -12.67 4.07 -18.45
CA GLN A 234 -12.25 2.71 -18.75
C GLN A 234 -13.05 2.04 -19.89
N PRO A 235 -14.38 2.17 -19.99
CA PRO A 235 -15.13 1.58 -21.09
C PRO A 235 -14.74 2.13 -22.47
N LEU A 236 -14.48 3.45 -22.56
CA LEU A 236 -14.14 4.11 -23.82
C LEU A 236 -12.74 3.74 -24.31
N LYS A 237 -11.84 3.44 -23.40
CA LYS A 237 -10.42 3.21 -23.67
C LYS A 237 -10.16 2.04 -24.61
N TRP A 238 -10.98 0.98 -24.54
CA TRP A 238 -10.80 -0.25 -25.31
C TRP A 238 -11.77 -0.41 -26.46
N GLU A 239 -12.63 0.59 -26.72
CA GLU A 239 -13.51 0.58 -27.87
C GLU A 239 -12.76 1.08 -29.11
N PRO A 240 -12.64 0.25 -30.18
CA PRO A 240 -11.91 0.65 -31.40
C PRO A 240 -12.41 1.96 -32.04
N ARG A 241 -13.71 2.24 -31.93
CA ARG A 241 -14.30 3.50 -32.45
C ARG A 241 -13.80 4.75 -31.74
N HIS A 242 -13.34 4.65 -30.48
CA HIS A 242 -12.83 5.76 -29.67
C HIS A 242 -11.29 5.87 -29.68
N THR A 243 -10.59 4.97 -30.39
CA THR A 243 -9.11 4.97 -30.44
C THR A 243 -8.56 6.31 -30.95
N GLN A 244 -9.14 6.84 -32.06
CA GLN A 244 -8.66 8.10 -32.63
C GLN A 244 -8.97 9.31 -31.75
N GLU A 245 -10.11 9.33 -31.07
CA GLU A 245 -10.46 10.34 -30.08
C GLU A 245 -9.48 10.32 -28.90
N THR A 246 -9.21 9.13 -28.36
CA THR A 246 -8.24 8.91 -27.28
C THR A 246 -6.84 9.42 -27.66
N LEU A 247 -6.36 9.05 -28.84
CA LEU A 247 -5.07 9.52 -29.34
C LEU A 247 -5.07 11.03 -29.60
N GLY A 248 -6.20 11.58 -30.08
CA GLY A 248 -6.39 13.02 -30.25
C GLY A 248 -6.22 13.80 -28.93
N ILE A 249 -6.80 13.28 -27.84
CA ILE A 249 -6.62 13.83 -26.48
C ILE A 249 -5.14 13.80 -26.09
N TYR A 250 -4.46 12.68 -26.30
CA TYR A 250 -3.04 12.54 -25.94
C TYR A 250 -2.17 13.54 -26.68
N PHE A 251 -2.29 13.62 -28.00
CA PHE A 251 -1.49 14.56 -28.79
C PHE A 251 -1.84 16.03 -28.55
N ALA A 252 -3.10 16.33 -28.17
CA ALA A 252 -3.47 17.67 -27.72
C ALA A 252 -2.80 18.06 -26.40
N LEU A 253 -2.70 17.11 -25.44
CA LEU A 253 -1.97 17.35 -24.20
C LEU A 253 -0.47 17.51 -24.43
N LEU A 254 0.13 16.74 -25.34
CA LEU A 254 1.56 16.86 -25.69
C LEU A 254 1.94 18.24 -26.24
N ARG A 255 1.05 18.89 -27.02
CA ARG A 255 1.32 20.26 -27.47
C ARG A 255 1.53 21.25 -26.34
N ARG A 256 0.93 21.00 -25.16
CA ARG A 256 1.10 21.81 -23.95
C ARG A 256 2.40 21.53 -23.20
N VAL A 257 3.06 20.40 -23.51
CA VAL A 257 4.30 19.96 -22.85
C VAL A 257 5.55 20.54 -23.52
N ALA A 258 5.48 20.84 -24.82
CA ALA A 258 6.65 21.26 -25.60
C ALA A 258 7.35 22.50 -25.00
N ASP A 259 6.58 23.46 -24.49
CA ASP A 259 7.10 24.70 -23.91
C ASP A 259 7.70 24.51 -22.49
N GLU A 260 7.46 23.36 -21.85
CA GLU A 260 7.92 23.04 -20.48
C GLU A 260 9.35 22.46 -20.46
N HIS A 261 9.92 22.12 -21.61
CA HIS A 261 11.25 21.52 -21.77
C HIS A 261 11.56 20.39 -20.76
N PRO A 262 10.71 19.34 -20.67
CA PRO A 262 10.90 18.26 -19.70
C PRO A 262 12.12 17.41 -20.03
N ALA A 263 12.72 16.80 -19.00
CA ALA A 263 13.75 15.78 -19.17
C ALA A 263 13.16 14.37 -19.32
N LEU A 264 11.88 14.18 -18.96
CA LEU A 264 11.10 12.94 -19.14
C LEU A 264 9.61 13.29 -19.15
N VAL A 265 8.85 12.68 -20.07
CA VAL A 265 7.38 12.72 -20.08
C VAL A 265 6.83 11.37 -19.65
N VAL A 266 5.97 11.37 -18.62
CA VAL A 266 5.40 10.15 -18.06
C VAL A 266 3.90 10.08 -18.33
N TRP A 267 3.50 8.97 -18.95
CA TRP A 267 2.12 8.62 -19.25
C TRP A 267 1.60 7.57 -18.26
N PRO A 268 0.28 7.43 -18.11
CA PRO A 268 -0.28 6.40 -17.24
C PRO A 268 -0.15 4.98 -17.82
N GLU A 269 -0.55 4.01 -17.00
CA GLU A 269 -0.70 2.61 -17.35
C GLU A 269 -1.63 2.43 -18.54
N THR A 270 -1.25 1.53 -19.47
CA THR A 270 -2.02 1.21 -20.69
C THR A 270 -2.53 2.46 -21.44
N ALA A 271 -1.72 3.50 -21.52
CA ALA A 271 -2.09 4.74 -22.22
C ALA A 271 -2.32 4.49 -23.71
N ALA A 272 -1.46 3.72 -24.39
CA ALA A 272 -1.74 3.31 -25.76
C ALA A 272 -2.92 2.30 -25.78
N PRO A 273 -4.02 2.59 -26.52
CA PRO A 273 -5.21 1.73 -26.55
C PRO A 273 -5.06 0.59 -27.57
N THR A 274 -3.85 0.20 -27.88
CA THR A 274 -3.50 -0.85 -28.85
C THR A 274 -2.29 -1.64 -28.32
N ILE A 275 -1.97 -2.77 -29.00
CA ILE A 275 -0.68 -3.45 -28.79
C ILE A 275 0.37 -2.61 -29.53
N LEU A 276 1.09 -1.76 -28.80
CA LEU A 276 1.93 -0.71 -29.35
C LEU A 276 2.95 -1.24 -30.39
N ARG A 277 3.62 -2.36 -30.11
CA ARG A 277 4.62 -2.93 -31.04
C ARG A 277 4.03 -3.48 -32.33
N ASN A 278 2.73 -3.76 -32.36
CA ASN A 278 2.02 -4.22 -33.55
C ASN A 278 1.45 -3.06 -34.38
N ASP A 279 1.66 -1.80 -33.94
CA ASP A 279 1.22 -0.59 -34.62
C ASP A 279 2.41 0.34 -34.93
N PRO A 280 3.17 0.06 -36.00
CA PRO A 280 4.33 0.86 -36.38
C PRO A 280 4.01 2.34 -36.64
N ALA A 281 2.78 2.62 -37.13
CA ALA A 281 2.35 3.99 -37.39
C ALA A 281 2.17 4.76 -36.07
N LEU A 282 1.63 4.12 -35.05
CA LEU A 282 1.49 4.74 -33.72
C LEU A 282 2.85 4.89 -33.02
N VAL A 283 3.75 3.91 -33.15
CA VAL A 283 5.14 4.03 -32.66
C VAL A 283 5.83 5.22 -33.30
N GLU A 284 5.69 5.39 -34.62
CA GLU A 284 6.27 6.53 -35.34
C GLU A 284 5.69 7.88 -34.88
N ARG A 285 4.39 7.95 -34.60
CA ARG A 285 3.77 9.16 -34.04
C ARG A 285 4.34 9.51 -32.66
N PHE A 286 4.56 8.54 -31.78
CA PHE A 286 5.18 8.78 -30.48
C PHE A 286 6.66 9.11 -30.60
N ARG A 287 7.39 8.49 -31.54
CA ARG A 287 8.78 8.83 -31.86
C ARG A 287 8.90 10.29 -32.31
N ALA A 288 8.08 10.70 -33.26
CA ALA A 288 8.04 12.08 -33.72
C ALA A 288 7.65 13.06 -32.62
N ALA A 289 6.71 12.67 -31.73
CA ALA A 289 6.32 13.47 -30.59
C ALA A 289 7.48 13.62 -29.58
N ALA A 290 8.25 12.55 -29.32
CA ALA A 290 9.43 12.60 -28.46
C ALA A 290 10.50 13.52 -29.03
N ALA A 291 10.75 13.47 -30.34
CA ALA A 291 11.66 14.39 -31.04
C ALA A 291 11.19 15.85 -30.93
N ASN A 292 9.90 16.11 -31.14
CA ASN A 292 9.34 17.47 -31.08
C ASN A 292 9.38 18.07 -29.66
N VAL A 293 9.17 17.26 -28.62
CA VAL A 293 9.27 17.69 -27.22
C VAL A 293 10.73 17.76 -26.76
N GLY A 294 11.65 17.08 -27.44
CA GLY A 294 13.06 16.99 -27.06
C GLY A 294 13.29 16.13 -25.81
N ALA A 295 12.37 15.20 -25.47
CA ALA A 295 12.45 14.38 -24.28
C ALA A 295 11.95 12.95 -24.50
N PRO A 296 12.54 11.95 -23.83
CA PRO A 296 12.00 10.59 -23.79
C PRO A 296 10.60 10.55 -23.20
N MET A 297 9.81 9.60 -23.68
CA MET A 297 8.44 9.35 -23.19
C MET A 297 8.36 7.95 -22.58
N LEU A 298 7.90 7.86 -21.37
CA LEU A 298 7.54 6.59 -20.72
C LEU A 298 6.04 6.35 -20.89
N LEU A 299 5.67 5.32 -21.62
CA LEU A 299 4.30 5.04 -22.08
C LEU A 299 3.86 3.63 -21.68
N GLY A 300 2.68 3.50 -21.05
CA GLY A 300 2.07 2.21 -20.76
C GLY A 300 1.29 1.64 -21.94
N SER A 301 1.41 0.35 -22.20
CA SER A 301 0.65 -0.39 -23.22
C SER A 301 0.54 -1.87 -22.86
N ILE A 302 -0.36 -2.58 -23.53
CA ILE A 302 -0.31 -4.04 -23.58
C ILE A 302 0.72 -4.45 -24.63
N ASP A 303 1.50 -5.47 -24.32
CA ASP A 303 2.43 -6.12 -25.24
C ASP A 303 2.09 -7.60 -25.44
N VAL A 304 2.57 -8.22 -26.50
CA VAL A 304 2.46 -9.65 -26.77
C VAL A 304 3.85 -10.26 -26.91
N VAL A 305 4.15 -11.19 -26.03
CA VAL A 305 5.43 -11.92 -26.03
C VAL A 305 5.13 -13.41 -26.05
N ASN A 306 5.61 -14.11 -27.06
CA ASN A 306 5.37 -15.56 -27.23
C ASN A 306 3.86 -15.94 -27.17
N GLY A 307 3.00 -15.08 -27.75
CA GLY A 307 1.55 -15.29 -27.75
C GLY A 307 0.85 -14.98 -26.40
N ARG A 308 1.55 -14.42 -25.42
CA ARG A 308 1.01 -14.05 -24.10
C ARG A 308 0.97 -12.54 -23.95
N PHE A 309 -0.13 -12.04 -23.38
CA PHE A 309 -0.32 -10.62 -23.10
C PHE A 309 0.41 -10.20 -21.83
N ARG A 310 1.09 -9.06 -21.88
CA ARG A 310 1.77 -8.44 -20.73
C ARG A 310 1.39 -6.97 -20.61
N ASN A 311 1.28 -6.49 -19.38
CA ASN A 311 1.14 -5.07 -19.08
C ASN A 311 2.56 -4.48 -19.05
N THR A 312 2.86 -3.56 -19.96
CA THR A 312 4.25 -3.15 -20.26
C THR A 312 4.39 -1.63 -20.25
N ALA A 313 5.47 -1.14 -19.65
CA ALA A 313 5.95 0.23 -19.80
C ALA A 313 7.05 0.28 -20.87
N PHE A 314 6.89 1.14 -21.87
CA PHE A 314 7.87 1.38 -22.93
C PHE A 314 8.53 2.74 -22.77
N LEU A 315 9.86 2.78 -22.92
CA LEU A 315 10.61 4.02 -23.07
C LEU A 315 10.81 4.30 -24.54
N ILE A 316 10.28 5.43 -25.00
CA ILE A 316 10.32 5.87 -26.40
C ILE A 316 11.15 7.15 -26.50
N THR A 317 12.09 7.18 -27.41
CA THR A 317 12.91 8.35 -27.77
C THR A 317 12.75 8.67 -29.25
N GLU A 318 13.50 9.65 -29.75
CA GLU A 318 13.63 9.90 -31.19
C GLU A 318 14.19 8.72 -31.99
N ALA A 319 14.87 7.78 -31.32
CA ALA A 319 15.36 6.52 -31.92
C ALA A 319 14.28 5.41 -31.94
N GLY A 320 13.09 5.65 -31.40
CA GLY A 320 12.01 4.67 -31.25
C GLY A 320 11.94 4.05 -29.84
N ILE A 321 11.48 2.82 -29.75
CA ILE A 321 11.40 2.09 -28.48
C ILE A 321 12.81 1.63 -28.08
N VAL A 322 13.35 2.21 -26.99
CA VAL A 322 14.71 1.92 -26.49
C VAL A 322 14.73 1.07 -25.22
N GLY A 323 13.59 0.86 -24.60
CA GLY A 323 13.50 0.03 -23.39
C GLY A 323 12.08 -0.40 -23.06
N ARG A 324 11.97 -1.45 -22.26
CA ARG A 324 10.67 -1.94 -21.76
C ARG A 324 10.79 -2.55 -20.37
N TYR A 325 9.69 -2.49 -19.62
CA TYR A 325 9.49 -3.18 -18.36
C TYR A 325 8.11 -3.86 -18.37
N ASP A 326 8.06 -5.14 -18.07
CA ASP A 326 6.83 -5.92 -17.99
C ASP A 326 6.41 -6.06 -16.52
N LYS A 327 5.15 -5.78 -16.21
CA LYS A 327 4.57 -5.86 -14.86
C LYS A 327 4.81 -7.22 -14.21
N ILE A 328 5.41 -7.25 -13.03
CA ILE A 328 5.78 -8.47 -12.30
C ILE A 328 4.65 -8.90 -11.37
N GLN A 329 4.11 -7.97 -10.57
CA GLN A 329 3.07 -8.25 -9.59
C GLN A 329 1.69 -7.95 -10.16
N LEU A 330 1.02 -9.01 -10.62
CA LEU A 330 -0.32 -8.91 -11.19
C LEU A 330 -1.40 -8.79 -10.11
N VAL A 331 -2.50 -8.12 -10.46
CA VAL A 331 -3.67 -7.98 -9.58
C VAL A 331 -4.48 -9.28 -9.58
N PRO A 332 -4.61 -9.97 -8.43
CA PRO A 332 -5.47 -11.15 -8.33
C PRO A 332 -6.92 -10.84 -8.70
N PHE A 333 -7.56 -11.70 -9.47
CA PHE A 333 -8.93 -11.55 -9.98
C PHE A 333 -9.17 -10.34 -10.90
N GLY A 334 -8.15 -9.57 -11.22
CA GLY A 334 -8.19 -8.48 -12.20
C GLY A 334 -7.37 -8.78 -13.44
N GLU A 335 -6.16 -9.30 -13.25
CA GLU A 335 -5.21 -9.60 -14.32
C GLU A 335 -4.91 -11.10 -14.46
N PHE A 336 -5.23 -11.89 -13.44
CA PHE A 336 -5.17 -13.36 -13.48
C PHE A 336 -6.12 -13.97 -12.43
N VAL A 337 -6.49 -15.25 -12.60
CA VAL A 337 -7.27 -15.99 -11.59
C VAL A 337 -6.34 -16.87 -10.76
N PRO A 338 -6.16 -16.57 -9.45
CA PRO A 338 -5.39 -17.44 -8.56
C PRO A 338 -6.04 -18.83 -8.50
N LEU A 339 -5.20 -19.89 -8.40
CA LEU A 339 -5.70 -21.27 -8.31
C LEU A 339 -6.76 -21.59 -9.39
N SER A 340 -6.52 -21.21 -10.64
CA SER A 340 -7.50 -21.30 -11.74
C SER A 340 -8.10 -22.69 -11.94
N ARG A 341 -7.42 -23.76 -11.50
CA ARG A 341 -7.96 -25.12 -11.49
C ARG A 341 -9.16 -25.31 -10.56
N VAL A 342 -9.22 -24.55 -9.45
CA VAL A 342 -10.29 -24.62 -8.44
C VAL A 342 -11.26 -23.45 -8.58
N LEU A 343 -10.73 -22.26 -8.82
CA LEU A 343 -11.49 -21.01 -8.90
C LEU A 343 -11.83 -20.58 -10.33
N GLY A 344 -11.69 -21.49 -11.32
CA GLY A 344 -11.94 -21.18 -12.73
C GLY A 344 -13.37 -20.68 -13.03
N PHE A 345 -14.34 -21.06 -12.19
CA PHE A 345 -15.73 -20.58 -12.31
C PHE A 345 -15.86 -19.06 -12.09
N VAL A 346 -14.90 -18.42 -11.39
CA VAL A 346 -14.91 -16.97 -11.19
C VAL A 346 -14.78 -16.21 -12.52
N ARG A 347 -14.22 -16.82 -13.55
CA ARG A 347 -14.13 -16.23 -14.89
C ARG A 347 -15.51 -15.88 -15.48
N SER A 348 -16.53 -16.66 -15.16
CA SER A 348 -17.90 -16.38 -15.63
C SER A 348 -18.51 -15.11 -14.99
N TRP A 349 -17.98 -14.70 -13.84
CA TRP A 349 -18.43 -13.52 -13.11
C TRP A 349 -17.58 -12.27 -13.38
N ALA A 350 -16.34 -12.47 -13.81
CA ALA A 350 -15.37 -11.41 -14.04
C ALA A 350 -15.04 -11.34 -15.56
N GLN A 351 -15.92 -10.73 -16.33
CA GLN A 351 -15.83 -10.61 -17.79
C GLN A 351 -14.63 -9.80 -18.29
N PHE A 352 -13.91 -9.15 -17.40
CA PHE A 352 -12.77 -8.23 -17.68
C PHE A 352 -11.41 -8.82 -17.28
N ILE A 353 -11.33 -10.07 -16.83
CA ILE A 353 -10.02 -10.67 -16.51
C ILE A 353 -9.28 -10.91 -17.82
N ALA A 354 -8.33 -10.02 -18.11
CA ALA A 354 -7.27 -10.30 -19.06
C ALA A 354 -6.35 -11.34 -18.43
N GLU A 355 -6.11 -12.48 -19.10
CA GLU A 355 -5.07 -13.42 -18.66
C GLU A 355 -3.70 -12.85 -19.04
N LEU A 356 -3.15 -12.01 -18.16
CA LEU A 356 -1.83 -11.45 -18.34
C LEU A 356 -0.76 -12.40 -17.80
N GLU A 357 0.41 -12.37 -18.44
CA GLU A 357 1.60 -13.05 -17.97
C GLU A 357 2.49 -12.04 -17.22
N ALA A 358 2.98 -12.45 -16.05
CA ALA A 358 3.88 -11.63 -15.25
C ALA A 358 5.26 -11.49 -15.91
N GLY A 359 5.88 -10.32 -15.76
CA GLY A 359 7.30 -10.10 -16.01
C GLY A 359 8.17 -10.89 -15.04
N SER A 360 9.46 -10.98 -15.34
CA SER A 360 10.38 -11.84 -14.57
C SER A 360 11.48 -11.09 -13.83
N ARG A 361 11.66 -9.80 -14.07
CA ARG A 361 12.75 -9.01 -13.46
C ARG A 361 12.43 -7.53 -13.38
N ALA A 362 12.92 -6.86 -12.35
CA ALA A 362 13.00 -5.42 -12.27
C ALA A 362 13.94 -4.87 -13.36
N VAL A 363 13.56 -3.78 -14.00
CA VAL A 363 14.35 -3.12 -15.06
C VAL A 363 14.55 -1.67 -14.66
N VAL A 364 15.81 -1.27 -14.49
CA VAL A 364 16.19 0.13 -14.33
C VAL A 364 16.48 0.69 -15.72
N PHE A 365 15.76 1.74 -16.11
CA PHE A 365 16.01 2.45 -17.36
C PHE A 365 17.21 3.39 -17.15
N ASN A 366 18.25 3.21 -17.99
CA ASN A 366 19.42 4.06 -18.00
C ASN A 366 19.28 5.12 -19.11
N GLY A 367 19.13 6.38 -18.72
CA GLY A 367 18.93 7.50 -19.64
C GLY A 367 18.49 8.76 -18.92
N PRO A 368 18.23 9.84 -19.66
CA PRO A 368 17.68 11.06 -19.05
C PRO A 368 16.37 10.80 -18.32
N PRO A 369 16.15 11.47 -17.16
CA PRO A 369 17.05 12.44 -16.52
C PRO A 369 18.17 11.79 -15.68
N ALA A 370 18.03 10.52 -15.33
CA ALA A 370 18.94 9.71 -14.50
C ALA A 370 18.40 8.27 -14.51
N PRO A 371 19.13 7.27 -13.97
CA PRO A 371 18.60 5.92 -13.84
C PRO A 371 17.28 5.91 -13.04
N PHE A 372 16.22 5.33 -13.59
CA PHE A 372 14.91 5.27 -12.93
C PHE A 372 14.26 3.89 -13.03
N GLY A 373 13.51 3.54 -11.99
CA GLY A 373 12.68 2.34 -11.94
C GLY A 373 11.20 2.67 -12.24
N VAL A 374 10.48 1.68 -12.74
CA VAL A 374 9.05 1.80 -13.02
C VAL A 374 8.28 0.71 -12.29
N VAL A 375 7.23 1.10 -11.60
CA VAL A 375 6.23 0.18 -11.04
C VAL A 375 4.86 0.48 -11.65
N ILE A 376 4.15 -0.58 -12.06
CA ILE A 376 2.86 -0.45 -12.74
C ILE A 376 1.73 -0.71 -11.73
N CYS A 377 0.92 0.33 -11.46
CA CYS A 377 -0.31 0.26 -10.66
C CYS A 377 -0.08 -0.38 -9.27
N TYR A 378 -0.71 -1.52 -9.01
CA TYR A 378 -0.69 -2.30 -7.77
C TYR A 378 0.73 -2.65 -7.28
N GLU A 379 1.73 -2.72 -8.15
CA GLU A 379 3.11 -3.05 -7.78
C GLU A 379 3.72 -2.11 -6.74
N GLY A 380 3.36 -0.83 -6.78
CA GLY A 380 3.93 0.17 -5.88
C GLY A 380 3.53 0.02 -4.42
N ILE A 381 2.53 -0.82 -4.11
CA ILE A 381 2.16 -1.10 -2.72
C ILE A 381 3.10 -2.13 -2.05
N PHE A 382 3.89 -2.88 -2.83
CA PHE A 382 4.82 -3.91 -2.33
C PHE A 382 6.21 -3.31 -2.08
N PRO A 383 6.63 -3.20 -0.81
CA PRO A 383 7.92 -2.59 -0.46
C PRO A 383 9.11 -3.31 -1.06
N ASP A 384 9.08 -4.65 -1.08
CA ASP A 384 10.20 -5.47 -1.53
C ASP A 384 10.47 -5.31 -3.02
N LEU A 385 9.42 -5.30 -3.86
CA LEU A 385 9.57 -5.05 -5.29
C LEU A 385 10.14 -3.65 -5.56
N PHE A 386 9.61 -2.65 -4.86
CA PHE A 386 10.08 -1.26 -4.99
C PHE A 386 11.57 -1.14 -4.60
N ARG A 387 11.97 -1.88 -3.55
CA ARG A 387 13.35 -1.95 -3.06
C ARG A 387 14.31 -2.53 -4.09
N GLU A 388 13.90 -3.50 -4.90
CA GLU A 388 14.76 -4.10 -5.95
C GLU A 388 15.25 -3.03 -6.92
N PHE A 389 14.37 -2.21 -7.46
CA PHE A 389 14.76 -1.12 -8.38
C PHE A 389 15.78 -0.15 -7.76
N VAL A 390 15.57 0.24 -6.48
CA VAL A 390 16.49 1.17 -5.82
C VAL A 390 17.84 0.52 -5.53
N ARG A 391 17.87 -0.77 -5.20
CA ARG A 391 19.13 -1.53 -5.05
C ARG A 391 19.89 -1.66 -6.35
N ASP A 392 19.18 -1.79 -7.46
CA ASP A 392 19.73 -1.91 -8.81
C ASP A 392 20.13 -0.55 -9.41
N GLY A 393 20.01 0.53 -8.61
CA GLY A 393 20.58 1.85 -8.95
C GLY A 393 19.57 2.90 -9.37
N ALA A 394 18.27 2.66 -9.29
CA ALA A 394 17.27 3.71 -9.54
C ALA A 394 17.40 4.86 -8.53
N VAL A 395 17.52 6.09 -9.03
CA VAL A 395 17.56 7.33 -8.23
C VAL A 395 16.26 8.13 -8.32
N LEU A 396 15.34 7.65 -9.11
CA LEU A 396 13.98 8.12 -9.31
C LEU A 396 13.06 6.91 -9.50
N MET A 397 11.85 6.96 -8.95
CA MET A 397 10.84 5.94 -9.21
C MET A 397 9.62 6.54 -9.90
N VAL A 398 9.10 5.82 -10.87
CA VAL A 398 7.88 6.17 -11.58
C VAL A 398 6.81 5.14 -11.26
N ASN A 399 5.61 5.60 -10.88
CA ASN A 399 4.41 4.78 -10.84
C ASN A 399 3.47 5.18 -11.98
N MET A 400 3.18 4.23 -12.84
CA MET A 400 2.19 4.37 -13.90
C MET A 400 0.94 3.60 -13.48
N THR A 401 -0.22 4.26 -13.40
CA THR A 401 -1.43 3.60 -12.88
C THR A 401 -2.70 3.95 -13.64
N ASN A 402 -3.66 3.04 -13.57
CA ASN A 402 -5.01 3.25 -14.09
C ASN A 402 -6.05 2.98 -12.99
N ASP A 403 -6.25 3.97 -12.12
CA ASP A 403 -7.20 3.89 -11.01
C ASP A 403 -8.68 4.03 -11.47
N ALA A 404 -8.98 4.00 -12.78
CA ALA A 404 -10.35 4.05 -13.30
C ALA A 404 -11.24 2.93 -12.75
N TRP A 405 -10.63 1.79 -12.44
CA TRP A 405 -11.28 0.64 -11.80
C TRP A 405 -11.93 0.95 -10.45
N PHE A 406 -11.43 1.98 -9.76
CA PHE A 406 -11.90 2.35 -8.43
C PHE A 406 -12.94 3.48 -8.47
N GLY A 407 -13.17 4.11 -9.62
CA GLY A 407 -14.12 5.21 -9.78
C GLY A 407 -13.86 6.40 -8.85
N ARG A 408 -14.92 7.18 -8.59
CA ARG A 408 -14.87 8.34 -7.68
C ARG A 408 -14.99 7.94 -6.21
N THR A 409 -14.27 6.92 -5.79
CA THR A 409 -14.27 6.37 -4.42
C THR A 409 -13.01 6.78 -3.65
N SER A 410 -12.83 6.24 -2.44
CA SER A 410 -11.61 6.42 -1.64
C SER A 410 -10.42 5.57 -2.13
N GLY A 411 -10.64 4.59 -3.02
CA GLY A 411 -9.59 3.67 -3.50
C GLY A 411 -8.36 4.37 -4.06
N PRO A 412 -8.49 5.29 -5.02
CA PRO A 412 -7.35 6.00 -5.59
C PRO A 412 -6.54 6.82 -4.58
N GLU A 413 -7.22 7.45 -3.62
CA GLU A 413 -6.57 8.22 -2.56
C GLU A 413 -5.85 7.31 -1.56
N GLN A 414 -6.46 6.17 -1.20
CA GLN A 414 -5.81 5.15 -0.36
C GLN A 414 -4.58 4.54 -1.06
N HIS A 415 -4.66 4.33 -2.37
CA HIS A 415 -3.55 3.87 -3.17
C HIS A 415 -2.39 4.89 -3.15
N LEU A 416 -2.69 6.19 -3.37
CA LEU A 416 -1.70 7.26 -3.27
C LEU A 416 -1.03 7.32 -1.89
N ALA A 417 -1.79 7.13 -0.81
CA ALA A 417 -1.29 7.26 0.57
C ALA A 417 -0.14 6.30 0.93
N MET A 418 0.08 5.26 0.13
CA MET A 418 1.19 4.31 0.33
C MET A 418 2.52 4.84 -0.21
N TYR A 419 2.51 5.70 -1.23
CA TYR A 419 3.72 6.17 -1.91
C TYR A 419 4.60 7.13 -1.09
N PRO A 420 4.09 8.01 -0.22
CA PRO A 420 4.92 8.75 0.75
C PRO A 420 5.86 7.85 1.55
N PHE A 421 5.39 6.64 1.92
CA PHE A 421 6.24 5.67 2.61
C PHE A 421 7.31 5.09 1.69
N ARG A 422 6.95 4.70 0.45
CA ARG A 422 7.93 4.23 -0.54
C ARG A 422 9.05 5.25 -0.76
N ALA A 423 8.68 6.54 -0.86
CA ALA A 423 9.65 7.62 -1.00
C ALA A 423 10.60 7.72 0.21
N VAL A 424 10.05 7.69 1.44
CA VAL A 424 10.83 7.80 2.68
C VAL A 424 11.69 6.56 2.92
N GLU A 425 11.16 5.37 2.68
CA GLU A 425 11.86 4.09 2.85
C GLU A 425 13.18 4.04 2.10
N HIS A 426 13.23 4.68 0.93
CA HIS A 426 14.39 4.63 0.03
C HIS A 426 15.06 5.99 -0.19
N ARG A 427 14.50 7.08 0.34
CA ARG A 427 14.95 8.44 0.07
C ARG A 427 15.02 8.75 -1.42
N VAL A 428 13.99 8.35 -2.15
CA VAL A 428 13.87 8.52 -3.60
C VAL A 428 12.62 9.32 -3.92
N SER A 429 12.68 10.20 -4.92
CA SER A 429 11.49 10.88 -5.44
C SER A 429 10.59 9.90 -6.19
N ILE A 430 9.28 10.15 -6.14
CA ILE A 430 8.30 9.36 -6.89
C ILE A 430 7.49 10.27 -7.80
N VAL A 431 7.39 9.88 -9.07
CA VAL A 431 6.52 10.47 -10.08
C VAL A 431 5.38 9.51 -10.34
N ARG A 432 4.16 9.87 -9.92
CA ARG A 432 2.98 9.05 -10.10
C ARG A 432 2.10 9.60 -11.20
N ALA A 433 2.02 8.90 -12.33
CA ALA A 433 1.15 9.23 -13.46
C ALA A 433 -0.08 8.32 -13.45
N ALA A 434 -1.25 8.91 -13.26
CA ALA A 434 -2.53 8.22 -13.25
C ALA A 434 -3.38 8.59 -14.48
N ASN A 435 -4.27 7.68 -14.91
CA ASN A 435 -5.25 8.00 -15.96
C ASN A 435 -6.38 8.88 -15.41
N THR A 436 -7.28 8.30 -14.60
CA THR A 436 -8.37 9.04 -13.95
C THR A 436 -8.14 9.22 -12.45
N GLY A 437 -7.08 8.60 -11.92
CA GLY A 437 -6.68 8.66 -10.53
C GLY A 437 -6.03 9.98 -10.12
N VAL A 438 -5.27 9.96 -9.04
CA VAL A 438 -4.51 11.13 -8.57
C VAL A 438 -3.07 11.01 -9.07
N SER A 439 -2.67 11.87 -10.01
CA SER A 439 -1.27 12.05 -10.37
C SER A 439 -0.58 12.94 -9.34
N ALA A 440 0.69 12.64 -9.02
CA ALA A 440 1.39 13.37 -7.97
C ALA A 440 2.91 13.31 -8.12
N PHE A 441 3.58 14.35 -7.63
CA PHE A 441 5.01 14.38 -7.34
C PHE A 441 5.24 14.27 -5.85
N ILE A 442 6.09 13.32 -5.44
CA ILE A 442 6.38 13.01 -4.03
C ILE A 442 7.89 13.11 -3.82
N THR A 443 8.28 13.94 -2.86
CA THR A 443 9.69 14.15 -2.51
C THR A 443 10.28 12.94 -1.77
N PRO A 444 11.62 12.83 -1.66
CA PRO A 444 12.28 11.80 -0.85
C PRO A 444 11.92 11.81 0.64
N THR A 445 11.29 12.89 1.11
CA THR A 445 10.79 13.03 2.48
C THR A 445 9.32 12.65 2.61
N GLY A 446 8.68 12.20 1.53
CA GLY A 446 7.28 11.79 1.52
C GLY A 446 6.27 12.94 1.42
N VAL A 447 6.72 14.15 1.10
CA VAL A 447 5.82 15.29 0.88
C VAL A 447 5.24 15.21 -0.53
N ILE A 448 3.92 15.27 -0.65
CA ILE A 448 3.23 15.43 -1.92
C ILE A 448 3.27 16.92 -2.28
N VAL A 449 4.13 17.31 -3.22
CA VAL A 449 4.35 18.74 -3.55
C VAL A 449 3.36 19.28 -4.55
N ARG A 450 2.90 18.42 -5.48
CA ARG A 450 1.93 18.80 -6.50
C ARG A 450 1.07 17.60 -6.91
N ARG A 451 -0.19 17.82 -7.24
CA ARG A 451 -1.11 16.76 -7.70
C ARG A 451 -2.17 17.27 -8.68
N LEU A 452 -2.61 16.38 -9.59
CA LEU A 452 -3.86 16.50 -10.32
C LEU A 452 -4.92 15.63 -9.63
N HIS A 453 -6.15 16.13 -9.60
CA HIS A 453 -7.24 15.45 -8.90
C HIS A 453 -7.88 14.32 -9.73
N LEU A 454 -8.74 13.55 -9.08
CA LEU A 454 -9.52 12.50 -9.72
C LEU A 454 -10.34 13.05 -10.89
N PHE A 455 -10.24 12.38 -12.04
CA PHE A 455 -10.96 12.73 -13.27
C PHE A 455 -10.65 14.15 -13.78
N GLU A 456 -9.57 14.76 -13.35
CA GLU A 456 -9.02 15.97 -13.94
C GLU A 456 -8.19 15.60 -15.17
N ARG A 457 -8.32 16.38 -16.25
CA ARG A 457 -7.48 16.24 -17.45
C ARG A 457 -6.46 17.34 -17.50
N GLY A 458 -5.18 16.99 -17.63
CA GLY A 458 -4.13 17.99 -17.65
C GLY A 458 -2.73 17.44 -17.82
N VAL A 459 -1.79 18.36 -17.82
CA VAL A 459 -0.35 18.13 -17.75
C VAL A 459 0.20 18.88 -16.54
N MET A 460 1.25 18.35 -15.95
CA MET A 460 1.85 18.92 -14.75
C MET A 460 3.35 18.65 -14.77
N THR A 461 4.15 19.71 -14.72
CA THR A 461 5.61 19.65 -14.70
C THR A 461 6.14 20.09 -13.35
N GLU A 462 7.12 19.37 -12.83
CA GLU A 462 7.77 19.68 -11.55
C GLU A 462 9.26 19.38 -11.62
N SER A 463 10.07 20.19 -10.92
CA SER A 463 11.49 19.96 -10.74
C SER A 463 11.72 18.88 -9.67
N VAL A 464 11.99 17.67 -10.11
CA VAL A 464 12.04 16.47 -9.25
C VAL A 464 13.47 16.24 -8.78
N PRO A 465 13.74 16.22 -7.45
CA PRO A 465 15.05 15.88 -6.91
C PRO A 465 15.49 14.46 -7.30
N LEU A 466 16.71 14.34 -7.82
CA LEU A 466 17.29 13.08 -8.27
C LEU A 466 18.34 12.60 -7.25
N ARG A 467 17.92 11.73 -6.36
CA ARG A 467 18.80 11.15 -5.34
C ARG A 467 18.23 9.83 -4.84
N ALA A 468 19.07 8.82 -4.74
CA ALA A 468 18.78 7.67 -3.90
C ALA A 468 19.82 7.60 -2.77
N ARG A 469 19.36 7.39 -1.55
CA ARG A 469 20.23 7.14 -0.39
C ARG A 469 20.04 5.68 0.00
N ARG A 470 21.14 4.97 0.24
CA ARG A 470 21.06 3.60 0.79
C ARG A 470 20.66 3.67 2.27
N THR A 471 19.35 3.77 2.52
CA THR A 471 18.75 3.77 3.85
C THR A 471 18.95 2.41 4.54
N LEU A 472 18.67 2.34 5.85
CA LEU A 472 18.67 1.06 6.56
C LEU A 472 17.63 0.10 5.97
N PHE A 473 16.43 0.61 5.67
CA PHE A 473 15.39 -0.18 5.02
C PHE A 473 15.80 -0.67 3.63
N THR A 474 16.46 0.15 2.80
CA THR A 474 16.98 -0.30 1.50
C THR A 474 17.99 -1.43 1.65
N ARG A 475 18.82 -1.41 2.69
CA ARG A 475 19.85 -2.43 2.94
C ARG A 475 19.26 -3.74 3.47
N LEU A 476 18.45 -3.67 4.52
CA LEU A 476 17.95 -4.82 5.27
C LEU A 476 16.56 -5.31 4.85
N GLY A 477 15.80 -4.50 4.08
CA GLY A 477 14.39 -4.80 3.78
C GLY A 477 13.52 -4.67 5.02
N ASP A 478 12.46 -5.44 5.07
CA ASP A 478 11.49 -5.43 6.17
C ASP A 478 11.97 -6.27 7.37
N TRP A 479 13.15 -5.89 7.88
CA TRP A 479 13.79 -6.57 9.01
C TRP A 479 12.95 -6.55 10.28
N LEU A 480 12.16 -5.46 10.50
CA LEU A 480 11.31 -5.34 11.68
C LEU A 480 10.14 -6.33 11.62
N GLY A 481 9.58 -6.58 10.43
CA GLY A 481 8.58 -7.62 10.22
C GLY A 481 9.10 -9.01 10.58
N LEU A 482 10.27 -9.37 10.08
CA LEU A 482 10.94 -10.64 10.39
C LEU A 482 11.30 -10.76 11.88
N LEU A 483 11.85 -9.71 12.48
CA LEU A 483 12.13 -9.67 13.93
C LEU A 483 10.84 -9.85 14.73
N SER A 484 9.77 -9.17 14.34
CA SER A 484 8.49 -9.25 15.02
C SER A 484 7.89 -10.67 14.93
N LEU A 485 8.03 -11.33 13.80
CA LEU A 485 7.63 -12.71 13.63
C LEU A 485 8.43 -13.65 14.54
N ALA A 486 9.75 -13.48 14.61
CA ALA A 486 10.63 -14.26 15.48
C ALA A 486 10.28 -14.06 16.97
N VAL A 487 10.11 -12.80 17.41
CA VAL A 487 9.72 -12.46 18.79
C VAL A 487 8.35 -13.04 19.13
N THR A 488 7.38 -12.91 18.25
CA THR A 488 6.02 -13.47 18.42
C THR A 488 6.07 -14.98 18.56
N THR A 489 6.77 -15.65 17.67
CA THR A 489 6.91 -17.12 17.71
C THR A 489 7.59 -17.57 18.98
N ALA A 490 8.69 -16.95 19.38
CA ALA A 490 9.41 -17.27 20.62
C ALA A 490 8.55 -17.03 21.86
N ALA A 491 7.81 -15.91 21.91
CA ALA A 491 6.93 -15.59 23.03
C ALA A 491 5.78 -16.61 23.20
N VAL A 492 5.12 -16.97 22.10
CA VAL A 492 4.01 -17.94 22.12
C VAL A 492 4.51 -19.36 22.37
N ALA A 493 5.53 -19.83 21.65
CA ALA A 493 6.09 -21.17 21.79
C ALA A 493 6.74 -21.39 23.17
N GLY A 494 7.42 -20.39 23.73
CA GLY A 494 8.03 -20.44 25.05
C GLY A 494 7.04 -20.57 26.21
N THR A 495 5.75 -20.27 25.95
CA THR A 495 4.68 -20.51 26.94
C THR A 495 4.02 -21.88 26.78
N TRP A 496 4.15 -22.52 25.62
CA TRP A 496 3.56 -23.85 25.35
C TRP A 496 4.31 -24.98 26.08
N ARG A 497 5.64 -24.87 26.14
CA ARG A 497 6.52 -25.89 26.74
C ARG A 497 6.45 -26.04 28.27
N ARG A 498 5.69 -25.18 28.99
CA ARG A 498 5.58 -25.19 30.46
C ARG A 498 4.29 -25.84 30.99
N VAL A 499 3.57 -26.59 30.19
CA VAL A 499 2.51 -27.47 30.66
C VAL A 499 3.16 -28.82 30.97
N GLU A 500 3.90 -28.93 32.07
CA GLU A 500 4.16 -30.23 32.67
C GLU A 500 2.82 -30.79 33.13
N PRO A 501 2.47 -32.06 32.84
CA PRO A 501 1.33 -32.69 33.44
C PRO A 501 1.59 -32.74 34.95
N ALA A 502 0.65 -32.23 35.73
CA ALA A 502 0.64 -32.46 37.16
C ALA A 502 0.82 -33.96 37.36
N ALA A 503 1.87 -34.35 38.07
CA ALA A 503 2.12 -35.74 38.45
C ALA A 503 0.83 -36.29 39.10
N VAL A 504 0.23 -37.27 38.45
CA VAL A 504 -0.83 -38.07 39.05
C VAL A 504 -0.15 -38.80 40.20
N GLY A 505 -0.31 -38.23 41.39
CA GLY A 505 0.12 -38.87 42.63
C GLY A 505 -0.59 -40.22 42.73
N SER A 506 0.17 -41.29 42.63
CA SER A 506 -0.23 -42.61 43.03
C SER A 506 -0.43 -42.61 44.53
N VAL A 507 -1.66 -42.84 44.99
CA VAL A 507 -1.98 -43.44 46.27
C VAL A 507 -2.85 -44.65 46.00
#